data_7beaa02692e17d2c7bf96609152dc527
#
_entry.id   7beaa02692e17d2c7bf96609152dc527
#
_cell.length_a   1.000
_cell.length_b   1.000
_cell.length_c   1.000
_cell.angle_alpha   90.00
_cell.angle_beta   90.00
_cell.angle_gamma   90.00
#
_symmetry.space_group_name_H-M   'P 1'
#
loop_
_entity.id
_entity.type
_entity.pdbx_description
1 polymer ?
#
loop_
_entity_poly.entity_id
_entity_poly.type
_entity_poly.pdbx_seq_one_letter_code
_entity_poly.pdbx_strand_id
1 'polypeptide(L)'
;MRNPQRNDVYINADGEKVVVNNVMAANPAGVQFLEYKPIGSPELHFVPVQEFVEQFEFVETFASFDIYIEERNKILQAKEEEEAREALIRKQAKEEAATAIKR
;
A
#
# COMPACT_ATOMS: atom_id res chain seq x y z
N MET A 1 -17.22 -16.27 6.53
CA MET A 1 -16.46 -15.00 6.49
C MET A 1 -15.19 -15.14 7.32
N ARG A 2 -14.04 -14.78 6.75
CA ARG A 2 -12.76 -14.90 7.45
C ARG A 2 -12.59 -13.76 8.45
N ASN A 3 -12.18 -14.08 9.68
CA ASN A 3 -11.78 -13.05 10.64
C ASN A 3 -10.42 -12.49 10.25
N PRO A 4 -10.26 -11.16 10.16
CA PRO A 4 -8.98 -10.56 9.86
C PRO A 4 -7.90 -10.95 10.87
N GLN A 5 -6.71 -11.22 10.38
CA GLN A 5 -5.55 -11.59 11.19
C GLN A 5 -4.35 -10.76 10.76
N ARG A 6 -3.37 -10.64 11.63
CA ARG A 6 -2.13 -9.94 11.31
C ARG A 6 -1.50 -10.52 10.04
N ASN A 7 -1.02 -9.63 9.17
CA ASN A 7 -0.43 -9.93 7.87
C ASN A 7 -1.43 -10.38 6.79
N ASP A 8 -2.72 -10.33 7.06
CA ASP A 8 -3.74 -10.54 6.03
C ASP A 8 -3.77 -9.35 5.08
N VAL A 9 -3.87 -9.62 3.80
CA VAL A 9 -4.00 -8.61 2.76
C VAL A 9 -5.45 -8.57 2.29
N TYR A 10 -6.01 -7.38 2.25
CA TYR A 10 -7.37 -7.12 1.79
C TYR A 10 -7.35 -6.09 0.66
N ILE A 11 -8.40 -6.07 -0.13
CA ILE A 11 -8.58 -5.12 -1.23
C ILE A 11 -9.95 -4.45 -1.11
N ASN A 12 -10.01 -3.15 -1.38
CA ASN A 12 -11.28 -2.43 -1.40
C ASN A 12 -11.87 -2.33 -2.81
N ALA A 13 -13.04 -1.69 -2.93
CA ALA A 13 -13.72 -1.53 -4.20
C ALA A 13 -12.93 -0.69 -5.22
N ASP A 14 -12.04 0.16 -4.74
CA ASP A 14 -11.18 1.01 -5.60
C ASP A 14 -9.92 0.28 -6.07
N GLY A 15 -9.71 -0.96 -5.62
CA GLY A 15 -8.54 -1.75 -5.99
C GLY A 15 -7.32 -1.48 -5.12
N GLU A 16 -7.47 -0.74 -4.02
CA GLU A 16 -6.37 -0.49 -3.09
C GLU A 16 -6.15 -1.71 -2.20
N LYS A 17 -4.91 -2.18 -2.14
CA LYS A 17 -4.52 -3.26 -1.24
C LYS A 17 -4.04 -2.69 0.08
N VAL A 18 -4.51 -3.29 1.17
CA VAL A 18 -4.10 -2.94 2.52
C VAL A 18 -3.65 -4.19 3.24
N VAL A 19 -2.80 -4.03 4.25
CA VAL A 19 -2.36 -5.12 5.10
C VAL A 19 -2.78 -4.87 6.53
N VAL A 20 -3.30 -5.90 7.19
CA VAL A 20 -3.66 -5.83 8.61
C VAL A 20 -2.37 -5.85 9.42
N ASN A 21 -2.13 -4.77 10.17
CA ASN A 21 -0.94 -4.62 10.99
C ASN A 21 -1.14 -5.26 12.38
N ASN A 22 -2.32 -5.09 12.94
CA ASN A 22 -2.65 -5.66 14.25
C ASN A 22 -4.17 -5.79 14.41
N VAL A 23 -4.57 -6.79 15.19
CA VAL A 23 -5.97 -6.97 15.55
C VAL A 23 -6.04 -6.93 17.08
N MET A 24 -6.77 -5.96 17.61
CA MET A 24 -6.86 -5.75 19.06
C MET A 24 -7.94 -6.64 19.66
N ALA A 25 -7.83 -6.89 20.96
CA ALA A 25 -8.88 -7.57 21.69
C ALA A 25 -10.15 -6.70 21.74
N ALA A 26 -11.32 -7.34 21.87
CA ALA A 26 -12.57 -6.60 22.01
C ALA A 26 -12.52 -5.70 23.24
N ASN A 27 -13.07 -4.48 23.10
CA ASN A 27 -13.17 -3.55 24.22
C ASN A 27 -14.33 -3.98 25.18
N PRO A 28 -14.53 -3.28 26.33
CA PRO A 28 -15.60 -3.63 27.25
C PRO A 28 -17.01 -3.60 26.64
N ALA A 29 -17.21 -2.85 25.57
CA ALA A 29 -18.48 -2.82 24.84
C ALA A 29 -18.63 -3.98 23.83
N GLY A 30 -17.62 -4.86 23.74
CA GLY A 30 -17.62 -5.98 22.81
C GLY A 30 -17.24 -5.64 21.39
N VAL A 31 -16.72 -4.44 21.14
CA VAL A 31 -16.28 -4.01 19.81
C VAL A 31 -14.80 -4.28 19.64
N GLN A 32 -14.46 -5.00 18.58
CA GLN A 32 -13.07 -5.30 18.23
C GLN A 32 -12.61 -4.37 17.12
N PHE A 33 -11.44 -3.77 17.30
CA PHE A 33 -10.82 -2.90 16.32
C PHE A 33 -9.61 -3.57 15.70
N LEU A 34 -9.28 -3.15 14.49
CA LEU A 34 -8.02 -3.54 13.85
C LEU A 34 -7.30 -2.31 13.32
N GLU A 35 -6.00 -2.47 13.16
CA GLU A 35 -5.13 -1.49 12.58
C GLU A 35 -4.63 -2.02 11.24
N TYR A 36 -4.79 -1.22 10.19
CA TYR A 36 -4.33 -1.59 8.86
C TYR A 36 -3.61 -0.42 8.21
N LYS A 37 -2.86 -0.71 7.17
CA LYS A 37 -2.20 0.31 6.37
C LYS A 37 -2.21 -0.08 4.89
N PRO A 38 -2.32 0.90 3.97
CA PRO A 38 -2.14 0.62 2.56
C PRO A 38 -0.73 0.10 2.30
N ILE A 39 -0.60 -0.87 1.40
CA ILE A 39 0.72 -1.39 1.00
C ILE A 39 1.48 -0.27 0.30
N GLY A 40 2.70 0.00 0.78
CA GLY A 40 3.52 1.10 0.25
C GLY A 40 3.31 2.44 0.94
N SER A 41 2.47 2.51 1.96
CA SER A 41 2.22 3.72 2.76
C SER A 41 2.50 3.44 4.24
N PRO A 42 3.10 4.39 4.99
CA PRO A 42 3.27 4.25 6.43
C PRO A 42 2.04 4.63 7.24
N GLU A 43 0.99 5.11 6.59
CA GLU A 43 -0.20 5.61 7.26
C GLU A 43 -1.03 4.48 7.87
N LEU A 44 -1.27 4.56 9.18
CA LEU A 44 -2.06 3.58 9.93
C LEU A 44 -3.49 4.06 10.10
N HIS A 45 -4.43 3.14 9.91
CA HIS A 45 -5.85 3.40 10.08
C HIS A 45 -6.44 2.43 11.11
N PHE A 46 -7.34 2.93 11.94
CA PHE A 46 -8.06 2.14 12.93
C PHE A 46 -9.53 2.08 12.55
N VAL A 47 -10.09 0.89 12.48
CA VAL A 47 -11.52 0.71 12.20
C VAL A 47 -12.06 -0.48 12.98
N PRO A 48 -13.36 -0.51 13.31
CA PRO A 48 -13.98 -1.72 13.82
C PRO A 48 -13.86 -2.85 12.80
N VAL A 49 -13.57 -4.06 13.27
CA VAL A 49 -13.41 -5.24 12.41
C VAL A 49 -14.63 -5.42 11.51
N GLN A 50 -15.83 -5.23 12.05
CA GLN A 50 -17.06 -5.40 11.30
C GLN A 50 -17.14 -4.44 10.10
N GLU A 51 -16.78 -3.17 10.27
CA GLU A 51 -16.76 -2.21 9.17
C GLU A 51 -15.69 -2.58 8.13
N PHE A 52 -14.54 -3.06 8.59
CA PHE A 52 -13.46 -3.46 7.71
C PHE A 52 -13.89 -4.60 6.79
N VAL A 53 -14.50 -5.65 7.31
CA VAL A 53 -14.91 -6.80 6.50
C VAL A 53 -16.08 -6.49 5.55
N GLU A 54 -16.83 -5.42 5.80
CA GLU A 54 -17.85 -4.94 4.90
C GLU A 54 -17.31 -4.19 3.70
N GLN A 55 -16.17 -3.50 3.85
CA GLN A 55 -15.58 -2.64 2.83
C GLN A 55 -14.43 -3.28 2.07
N PHE A 56 -13.80 -4.30 2.64
CA PHE A 56 -12.63 -4.95 2.09
C PHE A 56 -12.84 -6.43 1.91
N GLU A 57 -12.24 -7.00 0.85
CA GLU A 57 -12.25 -8.43 0.60
C GLU A 57 -10.87 -9.04 0.85
N PHE A 58 -10.86 -10.22 1.43
CA PHE A 58 -9.62 -10.97 1.67
C PHE A 58 -8.98 -11.39 0.36
N VAL A 59 -7.67 -11.17 0.25
CA VAL A 59 -6.87 -11.57 -0.92
C VAL A 59 -5.94 -12.72 -0.55
N GLU A 60 -5.06 -12.50 0.42
CA GLU A 60 -4.05 -13.47 0.80
C GLU A 60 -3.50 -13.15 2.18
N THR A 61 -2.78 -14.09 2.77
CA THR A 61 -2.04 -13.87 4.01
C THR A 61 -0.55 -13.93 3.70
N PHE A 62 0.20 -12.92 4.12
CA PHE A 62 1.64 -12.98 4.04
C PHE A 62 2.15 -14.02 5.04
N ALA A 63 2.84 -15.04 4.53
CA ALA A 63 3.38 -16.10 5.38
C ALA A 63 4.47 -15.60 6.33
N SER A 64 5.13 -14.50 5.97
CA SER A 64 6.17 -13.89 6.79
C SER A 64 6.24 -12.40 6.54
N PHE A 65 6.86 -11.69 7.48
CA PHE A 65 7.15 -10.27 7.34
C PHE A 65 8.01 -9.99 6.10
N ASP A 66 8.89 -10.91 5.73
CA ASP A 66 9.74 -10.77 4.56
C ASP A 66 8.94 -10.66 3.26
N ILE A 67 7.87 -11.45 3.12
CA ILE A 67 6.99 -11.39 1.95
C ILE A 67 6.29 -10.03 1.88
N TYR A 68 5.83 -9.50 3.02
CA TYR A 68 5.22 -8.19 3.09
C TYR A 68 6.20 -7.09 2.67
N ILE A 69 7.43 -7.13 3.16
CA ILE A 69 8.47 -6.16 2.80
C ILE A 69 8.79 -6.24 1.31
N GLU A 70 8.88 -7.44 0.76
CA GLU A 70 9.14 -7.65 -0.67
C GLU A 70 8.04 -7.03 -1.54
N GLU A 71 6.78 -7.26 -1.22
CA GLU A 71 5.64 -6.68 -1.93
C GLU A 71 5.65 -5.16 -1.84
N ARG A 72 5.90 -4.61 -0.65
CA ARG A 72 6.01 -3.17 -0.42
C ARG A 72 7.13 -2.58 -1.26
N ASN A 73 8.28 -3.23 -1.32
CA ASN A 73 9.43 -2.75 -2.09
C ASN A 73 9.14 -2.74 -3.59
N LYS A 74 8.42 -3.73 -4.11
CA LYS A 74 8.00 -3.76 -5.50
C LYS A 74 7.15 -2.55 -5.88
N ILE A 75 6.19 -2.19 -5.03
CA ILE A 75 5.31 -1.03 -5.25
C ILE A 75 6.11 0.26 -5.22
N LEU A 76 6.99 0.44 -4.23
CA LEU A 76 7.81 1.63 -4.09
C LEU A 76 8.82 1.74 -5.24
N GLN A 77 9.42 0.64 -5.66
CA GLN A 77 10.35 0.62 -6.78
C GLN A 77 9.66 1.01 -8.09
N ALA A 78 8.47 0.53 -8.34
CA ALA A 78 7.70 0.90 -9.53
C ALA A 78 7.42 2.41 -9.57
N LYS A 79 7.07 3.01 -8.45
CA LYS A 79 6.87 4.47 -8.34
C LYS A 79 8.17 5.25 -8.58
N GLU A 80 9.28 4.82 -8.00
CA GLU A 80 10.58 5.46 -8.19
C GLU A 80 11.03 5.37 -9.65
N GLU A 81 10.85 4.25 -10.31
CA GLU A 81 11.18 4.07 -11.71
C GLU A 81 10.36 5.00 -12.61
N GLU A 82 9.08 5.16 -12.32
CA GLU A 82 8.21 6.07 -13.06
C GLU A 82 8.66 7.52 -12.90
N GLU A 83 8.94 7.97 -11.69
CA GLU A 83 9.44 9.31 -11.41
C GLU A 83 10.80 9.57 -12.05
N ALA A 84 11.71 8.62 -11.98
CA ALA A 84 13.02 8.72 -12.61
C ALA A 84 12.92 8.83 -14.12
N ARG A 85 12.01 8.09 -14.73
CA ARG A 85 11.75 8.12 -16.17
C ARG A 85 11.24 9.48 -16.61
N GLU A 86 10.30 10.06 -15.90
CA GLU A 86 9.76 11.40 -16.19
C GLU A 86 10.84 12.48 -16.05
N ALA A 87 11.65 12.41 -15.00
CA ALA A 87 12.76 13.35 -14.79
C ALA A 87 13.80 13.27 -15.92
N LEU A 88 14.10 12.05 -16.40
CA LEU A 88 15.05 11.84 -17.49
C LEU A 88 14.52 12.45 -18.81
N ILE A 89 13.25 12.26 -19.12
CA ILE A 89 12.62 12.81 -20.32
C ILE A 89 12.70 14.33 -20.30
N ARG A 90 12.39 14.97 -19.18
CA ARG A 90 12.50 16.43 -19.03
C ARG A 90 13.91 16.95 -19.21
N LYS A 91 14.89 16.24 -18.65
CA LYS A 91 16.30 16.61 -18.78
C LYS A 91 16.79 16.51 -20.22
N GLN A 92 16.42 15.46 -20.93
CA GLN A 92 16.77 15.28 -22.34
C GLN A 92 16.17 16.39 -23.21
N ALA A 93 14.92 16.75 -22.99
CA ALA A 93 14.27 17.85 -23.72
C ALA A 93 15.02 19.18 -23.52
N LYS A 94 15.45 19.49 -22.31
CA LYS A 94 16.25 20.68 -22.02
C LYS A 94 17.62 20.67 -22.70
N GLU A 95 18.30 19.53 -22.71
CA GLU A 95 19.59 19.39 -23.36
C GLU A 95 19.49 19.57 -24.86
N GLU A 96 18.49 19.00 -25.49
CA GLU A 96 18.23 19.16 -26.92
C GLU A 96 17.93 20.61 -27.30
N ALA A 97 17.11 21.29 -26.50
CA ALA A 97 16.81 22.71 -26.72
C ALA A 97 18.08 23.59 -26.55
N ALA A 98 18.89 23.31 -25.53
CA ALA A 98 20.15 24.04 -25.32
C ALA A 98 21.14 23.81 -26.46
N THR A 99 21.24 22.58 -26.97
CA THR A 99 22.11 22.24 -28.10
C THR A 99 21.65 22.93 -29.38
N ALA A 100 20.34 22.99 -29.62
CA ALA A 100 19.79 23.71 -30.80
C ALA A 100 20.08 25.20 -30.77
N ILE A 101 20.03 25.82 -29.60
CA ILE A 101 20.32 27.25 -29.42
C ILE A 101 21.80 27.57 -29.68
N LYS A 102 22.72 26.67 -29.33
CA LYS A 102 24.15 26.87 -29.51
C LYS A 102 24.61 26.73 -30.98
N ARG A 103 23.79 26.18 -31.81
CA ARG A 103 24.06 26.06 -33.26
C ARG A 103 23.51 27.23 -34.05
#